data_753e9e3cfcc7505ef6e14af12b3d5ae4
#
_entry.id   753e9e3cfcc7505ef6e14af12b3d5ae4
#
_cell.length_a   1.000
_cell.length_b   1.000
_cell.length_c   1.000
_cell.angle_alpha   90.00
_cell.angle_beta   90.00
_cell.angle_gamma   90.00
#
_symmetry.space_group_name_H-M   'P 1'
#
loop_
_entity.id
_entity.type
_entity.pdbx_description
1 polymer ?
#
loop_
_entity_poly.entity_id
_entity_poly.type
_entity_poly.pdbx_seq_one_letter_code
_entity_poly.pdbx_strand_id
1 'polypeptide(L)'
;MKFGHFDDQNKEYVITSPRTPLPWINYLGCENFFSLVSNTCGGYSFYKDAKLLRLTRYRYNNVPYDSNGHYYYIKDGDTIWNPGWMPSKTELDSYECRHGMGYSVFTGVKNGLMAQLTDFVPMGSTCEINKLTLKNTSDKKKDFSVFSYVEFCLWNAMDDMTNFQRNFSTGEVEIHAGGSQLFHKTEYRERRNHYAVYAVNASVDGFDTDRDSFLGAYGENSAPSVVVNDQSKNSVASGWAPVGSHHLKVSLEPGEEKTYIFVLGYVENPVNEKWVGRAEDGIINRAPADALLARFDTTEKADAALAELKAYWDKLLGHFSISSSEEKLDRMVNVWHQYQCMVTFNMSRSASYFESGIGRGMGFRDSCQDLLGFVHLIPDRARERILDIAATQFEDGSAYHQYQPLTKKGNADIGSGFNDDPLWLIAATAAYIKETGDYSILDESTPYDSDPSKATDFMEHLRRSFNYTINHLGPHGLPQIGRADWNDCLNLNCFSEEPGESFQTFGPSEGPNAESVFIAGMFVKYGKEFEELCRRTGHEELAAEAEKAVDEMMLRTSTTEAPWHIIEANSKLYARIKVLEIVVEALEKRLE
;
A
#
# COMPACT_ATOMS: atom_id res chain seq x y z
N MET A 1 -5.00 -28.32 6.58
CA MET A 1 -3.52 -28.29 6.54
C MET A 1 -3.07 -27.01 7.24
N LYS A 2 -2.06 -27.06 8.09
CA LYS A 2 -1.57 -25.88 8.81
C LYS A 2 -0.31 -25.39 8.09
N PHE A 3 -0.32 -24.18 7.57
CA PHE A 3 0.80 -23.62 6.79
C PHE A 3 1.76 -22.77 7.63
N GLY A 4 1.37 -22.41 8.87
CA GLY A 4 2.19 -21.57 9.75
C GLY A 4 1.62 -21.41 11.15
N HIS A 5 2.26 -20.53 11.92
CA HIS A 5 1.88 -20.21 13.30
C HIS A 5 2.36 -18.82 13.68
N PHE A 6 1.79 -18.23 14.73
CA PHE A 6 2.27 -16.99 15.31
C PHE A 6 3.46 -17.24 16.24
N ASP A 7 4.46 -16.40 16.15
CA ASP A 7 5.56 -16.25 17.11
C ASP A 7 5.34 -14.93 17.86
N ASP A 8 4.72 -15.03 19.04
CA ASP A 8 4.34 -13.85 19.82
C ASP A 8 5.55 -13.12 20.40
N GLN A 9 6.63 -13.84 20.67
CA GLN A 9 7.85 -13.26 21.23
C GLN A 9 8.51 -12.28 20.23
N ASN A 10 8.54 -12.65 18.96
CA ASN A 10 9.14 -11.86 17.90
C ASN A 10 8.12 -11.00 17.14
N LYS A 11 6.82 -11.13 17.44
CA LYS A 11 5.71 -10.50 16.71
C LYS A 11 5.76 -10.87 15.22
N GLU A 12 5.93 -12.14 14.91
CA GLU A 12 6.05 -12.65 13.56
C GLU A 12 4.97 -13.70 13.27
N TYR A 13 4.60 -13.79 12.00
CA TYR A 13 3.87 -14.95 11.49
C TYR A 13 4.85 -15.84 10.71
N VAL A 14 5.03 -17.06 11.19
CA VAL A 14 5.97 -18.04 10.65
C VAL A 14 5.26 -18.96 9.68
N ILE A 15 5.70 -18.98 8.42
CA ILE A 15 5.17 -19.81 7.34
C ILE A 15 6.17 -20.94 7.09
N THR A 16 5.69 -22.18 7.19
CA THR A 16 6.55 -23.39 7.16
C THR A 16 6.44 -24.17 5.83
N SER A 17 5.70 -23.64 4.86
CA SER A 17 5.59 -24.23 3.52
C SER A 17 5.50 -23.12 2.48
N PRO A 18 6.29 -23.17 1.40
CA PRO A 18 6.17 -22.18 0.32
C PRO A 18 4.87 -22.33 -0.48
N ARG A 19 4.20 -23.49 -0.38
CA ARG A 19 3.00 -23.82 -1.15
C ARG A 19 1.73 -23.47 -0.36
N THR A 20 1.60 -22.21 0.00
CA THR A 20 0.35 -21.66 0.56
C THR A 20 -0.76 -21.64 -0.49
N PRO A 21 -2.06 -21.66 -0.11
CA PRO A 21 -3.16 -21.64 -1.08
C PRO A 21 -3.14 -20.47 -2.06
N LEU A 22 -2.69 -19.31 -1.58
CA LEU A 22 -2.39 -18.09 -2.33
C LEU A 22 -1.07 -17.53 -1.78
N PRO A 23 -0.36 -16.67 -2.50
CA PRO A 23 0.76 -15.94 -1.92
C PRO A 23 0.35 -15.18 -0.67
N TRP A 24 1.02 -15.40 0.43
CA TRP A 24 0.81 -14.66 1.67
C TRP A 24 1.83 -13.55 1.76
N ILE A 25 1.36 -12.32 1.85
CA ILE A 25 2.17 -11.13 1.64
C ILE A 25 2.40 -10.33 2.91
N ASN A 26 3.53 -9.63 2.94
CA ASN A 26 3.82 -8.56 3.86
C ASN A 26 4.05 -7.25 3.09
N TYR A 27 3.74 -6.14 3.75
CA TYR A 27 3.91 -4.79 3.22
C TYR A 27 5.03 -4.11 3.99
N LEU A 28 6.05 -3.66 3.27
CA LEU A 28 7.25 -3.05 3.82
C LEU A 28 7.25 -1.55 3.54
N GLY A 29 7.69 -0.76 4.53
CA GLY A 29 7.75 0.69 4.44
C GLY A 29 6.67 1.42 5.22
N CYS A 30 7.04 2.56 5.76
CA CYS A 30 6.19 3.36 6.66
C CYS A 30 6.00 4.80 6.19
N GLU A 31 6.82 5.28 5.25
CA GLU A 31 6.89 6.70 4.87
C GLU A 31 6.65 6.93 3.38
N ASN A 32 7.70 6.86 2.55
CA ASN A 32 7.62 7.20 1.13
C ASN A 32 8.06 6.07 0.19
N PHE A 33 8.94 5.17 0.65
CA PHE A 33 9.34 4.01 -0.13
C PHE A 33 8.66 2.78 0.40
N PHE A 34 8.11 1.99 -0.50
CA PHE A 34 7.31 0.83 -0.17
C PHE A 34 7.68 -0.38 -1.00
N SER A 35 7.56 -1.56 -0.41
CA SER A 35 7.69 -2.84 -1.08
C SER A 35 6.60 -3.79 -0.61
N LEU A 36 6.13 -4.63 -1.51
CA LEU A 36 5.26 -5.76 -1.20
C LEU A 36 6.06 -7.02 -1.45
N VAL A 37 6.03 -7.95 -0.50
CA VAL A 37 6.74 -9.22 -0.64
C VAL A 37 5.85 -10.39 -0.22
N SER A 38 5.79 -11.42 -1.05
CA SER A 38 5.10 -12.67 -0.74
C SER A 38 5.98 -13.61 0.07
N ASN A 39 5.37 -14.67 0.60
CA ASN A 39 6.12 -15.72 1.29
C ASN A 39 7.14 -16.44 0.41
N THR A 40 7.16 -16.22 -0.91
CA THR A 40 8.13 -16.81 -1.85
C THR A 40 8.98 -15.77 -2.57
N CYS A 41 9.12 -14.56 -2.01
CA CYS A 41 9.87 -13.42 -2.55
C CYS A 41 9.30 -12.79 -3.82
N GLY A 42 8.04 -13.06 -4.16
CA GLY A 42 7.32 -12.31 -5.20
C GLY A 42 6.92 -10.94 -4.69
N GLY A 43 6.78 -9.95 -5.58
CA GLY A 43 6.36 -8.61 -5.18
C GLY A 43 6.89 -7.49 -6.06
N TYR A 44 6.79 -6.27 -5.56
CA TYR A 44 7.28 -5.08 -6.25
C TYR A 44 7.53 -3.91 -5.30
N SER A 45 8.37 -2.97 -5.73
CA SER A 45 8.73 -1.79 -4.96
C SER A 45 8.39 -0.51 -5.71
N PHE A 46 8.03 0.53 -4.96
CA PHE A 46 7.65 1.83 -5.51
C PHE A 46 7.96 2.99 -4.55
N TYR A 47 8.04 4.20 -5.09
CA TYR A 47 8.18 5.42 -4.33
C TYR A 47 6.87 6.23 -4.39
N LYS A 48 6.22 6.47 -3.27
CA LYS A 48 4.97 7.21 -3.07
C LYS A 48 3.75 6.67 -3.84
N ASP A 49 3.88 6.37 -5.11
CA ASP A 49 2.76 6.00 -5.98
C ASP A 49 3.09 4.74 -6.81
N ALA A 50 2.32 3.68 -6.59
CA ALA A 50 2.53 2.38 -7.24
C ALA A 50 2.20 2.38 -8.75
N LYS A 51 1.50 3.37 -9.27
CA LYS A 51 1.19 3.53 -10.69
C LYS A 51 2.25 4.33 -11.42
N LEU A 52 2.70 5.45 -10.84
CA LEU A 52 3.50 6.46 -11.53
C LEU A 52 4.99 6.43 -11.17
N LEU A 53 5.36 5.91 -9.99
CA LEU A 53 6.73 5.80 -9.51
C LEU A 53 7.08 4.37 -9.07
N ARG A 54 6.65 3.38 -9.84
CA ARG A 54 7.00 1.97 -9.61
C ARG A 54 8.42 1.67 -10.10
N LEU A 55 9.25 1.13 -9.23
CA LEU A 55 10.62 0.75 -9.58
C LEU A 55 10.65 -0.61 -10.28
N THR A 56 10.12 -1.64 -9.61
CA THR A 56 10.22 -3.01 -10.09
C THR A 56 8.93 -3.46 -10.78
N ARG A 57 9.07 -4.44 -11.66
CA ARG A 57 7.98 -4.96 -12.48
C ARG A 57 7.09 -5.90 -11.68
N TYR A 58 5.79 -5.68 -11.80
CA TYR A 58 4.75 -6.61 -11.40
C TYR A 58 3.58 -6.52 -12.38
N ARG A 59 3.23 -7.64 -13.00
CA ARG A 59 2.14 -7.72 -13.98
C ARG A 59 1.01 -8.56 -13.40
N TYR A 60 -0.08 -7.90 -13.10
CA TYR A 60 -1.30 -8.54 -12.65
C TYR A 60 -2.07 -9.13 -13.84
N ASN A 61 -2.49 -10.39 -13.73
CA ASN A 61 -3.20 -11.11 -14.80
C ASN A 61 -4.33 -12.00 -14.30
N ASN A 62 -5.07 -11.57 -13.29
CA ASN A 62 -6.16 -12.29 -12.62
C ASN A 62 -5.73 -13.49 -11.76
N VAL A 63 -4.60 -14.08 -12.02
CA VAL A 63 -4.04 -15.15 -11.21
C VAL A 63 -2.70 -14.68 -10.69
N PRO A 64 -2.54 -14.47 -9.38
CA PRO A 64 -1.25 -14.11 -8.80
C PRO A 64 -0.32 -15.32 -8.88
N TYR A 65 0.54 -15.33 -9.90
CA TYR A 65 1.52 -16.40 -10.08
C TYR A 65 2.69 -16.30 -9.11
N ASP A 66 2.76 -15.23 -8.34
CA ASP A 66 3.91 -14.96 -7.49
C ASP A 66 5.23 -14.90 -8.28
N SER A 67 5.12 -14.45 -9.51
CA SER A 67 6.23 -14.17 -10.41
C SER A 67 6.54 -12.68 -10.41
N ASN A 68 7.75 -12.32 -10.68
CA ASN A 68 8.33 -11.00 -10.46
C ASN A 68 8.53 -10.70 -8.97
N GLY A 69 9.75 -10.47 -8.61
CA GLY A 69 10.17 -10.22 -7.25
C GLY A 69 11.66 -9.97 -7.19
N HIS A 70 12.19 -10.02 -6.00
CA HIS A 70 13.63 -9.91 -5.76
C HIS A 70 14.19 -11.31 -5.53
N TYR A 71 14.90 -11.84 -6.50
CA TYR A 71 15.36 -13.23 -6.46
C TYR A 71 16.86 -13.32 -6.27
N TYR A 72 17.27 -14.32 -5.49
CA TYR A 72 18.66 -14.68 -5.25
C TYR A 72 18.81 -16.15 -5.60
N TYR A 73 19.38 -16.40 -6.77
CA TYR A 73 19.68 -17.76 -7.20
C TYR A 73 20.98 -18.21 -6.58
N ILE A 74 20.98 -19.42 -6.06
CA ILE A 74 22.17 -20.11 -5.57
C ILE A 74 22.44 -21.27 -6.50
N LYS A 75 23.63 -21.28 -7.10
CA LYS A 75 24.11 -22.33 -8.00
C LYS A 75 25.19 -23.15 -7.28
N ASP A 76 24.82 -24.33 -6.76
CA ASP A 76 25.68 -25.26 -6.05
C ASP A 76 25.83 -26.55 -6.90
N GLY A 77 26.91 -26.69 -7.63
CA GLY A 77 27.07 -27.73 -8.63
C GLY A 77 26.00 -27.63 -9.71
N ASP A 78 25.24 -28.71 -9.94
CA ASP A 78 24.13 -28.73 -10.90
C ASP A 78 22.80 -28.23 -10.31
N THR A 79 22.77 -27.95 -9.01
CA THR A 79 21.53 -27.51 -8.30
C THR A 79 21.38 -26.00 -8.36
N ILE A 80 20.23 -25.52 -8.83
CA ILE A 80 19.82 -24.13 -8.79
C ILE A 80 18.65 -24.04 -7.83
N TRP A 81 18.72 -23.14 -6.85
CA TRP A 81 17.65 -22.93 -5.87
C TRP A 81 17.62 -21.50 -5.35
N ASN A 82 16.55 -21.14 -4.64
CA ASN A 82 16.33 -19.81 -4.07
C ASN A 82 15.89 -19.94 -2.60
N PRO A 83 16.29 -19.02 -1.70
CA PRO A 83 15.91 -19.09 -0.29
C PRO A 83 14.39 -19.01 -0.07
N GLY A 84 13.66 -18.27 -0.91
CA GLY A 84 12.20 -18.18 -0.91
C GLY A 84 11.49 -19.27 -1.74
N TRP A 85 12.20 -20.26 -2.29
CA TRP A 85 11.69 -21.31 -3.16
C TRP A 85 11.41 -20.87 -4.61
N MET A 86 10.68 -19.76 -4.82
CA MET A 86 10.50 -19.19 -6.18
C MET A 86 11.77 -18.44 -6.62
N PRO A 87 12.02 -18.32 -7.92
CA PRO A 87 11.25 -18.87 -9.04
C PRO A 87 11.70 -20.25 -9.48
N SER A 88 12.82 -20.79 -8.97
CA SER A 88 13.35 -22.11 -9.39
C SER A 88 12.44 -23.28 -9.01
N LYS A 89 11.66 -23.13 -7.95
CA LYS A 89 10.79 -24.18 -7.39
C LYS A 89 11.52 -25.47 -7.02
N THR A 90 12.82 -25.38 -6.83
CA THR A 90 13.64 -26.51 -6.38
C THR A 90 13.25 -26.88 -4.96
N GLU A 91 13.01 -28.15 -4.72
CA GLU A 91 12.63 -28.66 -3.40
C GLU A 91 13.76 -28.40 -2.40
N LEU A 92 13.44 -27.68 -1.34
CA LEU A 92 14.37 -27.34 -0.25
C LEU A 92 14.38 -28.43 0.83
N ASP A 93 15.51 -28.62 1.49
CA ASP A 93 15.64 -29.53 2.62
C ASP A 93 14.91 -28.96 3.85
N SER A 94 14.88 -27.62 3.98
CA SER A 94 13.99 -26.89 4.88
C SER A 94 13.65 -25.52 4.32
N TYR A 95 12.47 -25.03 4.66
CA TYR A 95 11.95 -23.71 4.28
C TYR A 95 11.22 -23.08 5.44
N GLU A 96 11.48 -21.80 5.67
CA GLU A 96 10.76 -20.95 6.59
C GLU A 96 10.68 -19.53 6.05
N CYS A 97 9.50 -18.92 6.13
CA CYS A 97 9.32 -17.49 5.91
C CYS A 97 8.71 -16.87 7.17
N ARG A 98 9.28 -15.78 7.65
CA ARG A 98 8.80 -15.01 8.79
C ARG A 98 8.38 -13.62 8.32
N HIS A 99 7.10 -13.31 8.44
CA HIS A 99 6.57 -11.96 8.22
C HIS A 99 6.47 -11.24 9.56
N GLY A 100 7.33 -10.25 9.75
CA GLY A 100 7.36 -9.38 10.93
C GLY A 100 6.79 -8.00 10.64
N MET A 101 6.92 -7.11 11.60
CA MET A 101 6.43 -5.72 11.51
C MET A 101 7.35 -4.90 10.60
N GLY A 102 6.97 -4.78 9.33
CA GLY A 102 7.71 -4.02 8.31
C GLY A 102 8.97 -4.71 7.76
N TYR A 103 9.18 -6.00 8.04
CA TYR A 103 10.26 -6.81 7.48
C TYR A 103 9.82 -8.25 7.21
N SER A 104 10.57 -8.95 6.37
CA SER A 104 10.37 -10.39 6.12
C SER A 104 11.69 -11.12 6.10
N VAL A 105 11.71 -12.36 6.58
CA VAL A 105 12.90 -13.21 6.60
C VAL A 105 12.58 -14.54 5.92
N PHE A 106 13.36 -14.89 4.91
CA PHE A 106 13.24 -16.15 4.18
C PHE A 106 14.47 -17.01 4.48
N THR A 107 14.27 -18.19 4.98
CA THR A 107 15.36 -19.12 5.27
C THR A 107 15.15 -20.42 4.49
N GLY A 108 16.01 -20.66 3.53
CA GLY A 108 16.08 -21.90 2.76
C GLY A 108 17.34 -22.68 3.09
N VAL A 109 17.23 -24.00 3.14
CA VAL A 109 18.39 -24.90 3.24
C VAL A 109 18.35 -25.89 2.09
N LYS A 110 19.50 -26.08 1.43
CA LYS A 110 19.68 -27.09 0.38
C LYS A 110 21.08 -27.64 0.41
N ASN A 111 21.22 -28.98 0.40
CA ASN A 111 22.49 -29.67 0.34
C ASN A 111 23.55 -29.20 1.37
N GLY A 112 23.13 -28.87 2.60
CA GLY A 112 24.02 -28.38 3.65
C GLY A 112 24.47 -26.92 3.47
N LEU A 113 23.82 -26.16 2.60
CA LEU A 113 24.00 -24.72 2.50
C LEU A 113 22.71 -24.03 2.93
N MET A 114 22.79 -23.12 3.90
CA MET A 114 21.69 -22.26 4.34
C MET A 114 21.83 -20.89 3.70
N ALA A 115 20.72 -20.37 3.21
CA ALA A 115 20.59 -18.96 2.80
C ALA A 115 19.43 -18.33 3.54
N GLN A 116 19.71 -17.19 4.18
CA GLN A 116 18.71 -16.37 4.84
C GLN A 116 18.69 -14.99 4.20
N LEU A 117 17.53 -14.61 3.69
CA LEU A 117 17.28 -13.31 3.09
C LEU A 117 16.37 -12.52 4.03
N THR A 118 16.82 -11.33 4.44
CA THR A 118 16.01 -10.39 5.23
C THR A 118 15.71 -9.16 4.39
N ASP A 119 14.43 -8.93 4.13
CA ASP A 119 13.94 -7.80 3.33
C ASP A 119 13.24 -6.77 4.22
N PHE A 120 13.61 -5.50 4.09
CA PHE A 120 12.97 -4.40 4.81
C PHE A 120 13.24 -3.05 4.16
N VAL A 121 12.41 -2.06 4.50
CA VAL A 121 12.58 -0.66 4.10
C VAL A 121 13.03 0.13 5.32
N PRO A 122 14.25 0.70 5.35
CA PRO A 122 14.75 1.47 6.48
C PRO A 122 13.96 2.77 6.70
N MET A 123 13.84 3.20 7.94
CA MET A 123 13.26 4.50 8.28
C MET A 123 14.07 5.65 7.65
N GLY A 124 13.37 6.71 7.24
CA GLY A 124 13.99 7.90 6.64
C GLY A 124 14.79 7.60 5.36
N SER A 125 14.39 6.57 4.59
CA SER A 125 15.11 6.15 3.40
C SER A 125 14.20 5.97 2.19
N THR A 126 14.79 6.02 1.00
CA THR A 126 14.12 5.78 -0.28
C THR A 126 14.63 4.50 -0.93
N CYS A 127 14.91 3.48 -0.13
CA CYS A 127 15.41 2.20 -0.62
C CYS A 127 14.86 1.02 0.18
N GLU A 128 15.00 -0.13 -0.42
CA GLU A 128 14.83 -1.44 0.18
C GLU A 128 16.19 -2.09 0.41
N ILE A 129 16.35 -2.76 1.52
CA ILE A 129 17.53 -3.54 1.87
C ILE A 129 17.17 -5.02 1.80
N ASN A 130 17.98 -5.76 1.03
CA ASN A 130 17.93 -7.20 1.00
C ASN A 130 19.26 -7.73 1.57
N LYS A 131 19.24 -8.15 2.82
CA LYS A 131 20.39 -8.71 3.54
C LYS A 131 20.43 -10.22 3.32
N LEU A 132 21.37 -10.72 2.54
CA LEU A 132 21.57 -12.12 2.26
C LEU A 132 22.72 -12.70 3.09
N THR A 133 22.39 -13.61 4.01
CA THR A 133 23.35 -14.35 4.82
C THR A 133 23.43 -15.80 4.34
N LEU A 134 24.64 -16.25 4.04
CA LEU A 134 24.96 -17.59 3.53
C LEU A 134 25.80 -18.32 4.54
N LYS A 135 25.44 -19.55 4.89
CA LYS A 135 26.16 -20.37 5.88
C LYS A 135 26.35 -21.79 5.39
N ASN A 136 27.57 -22.26 5.45
CA ASN A 136 27.87 -23.67 5.20
C ASN A 136 27.58 -24.49 6.45
N THR A 137 26.50 -25.28 6.43
CA THR A 137 26.09 -26.17 7.53
C THR A 137 26.58 -27.60 7.33
N SER A 138 27.34 -27.87 6.27
CA SER A 138 27.93 -29.19 5.98
C SER A 138 29.33 -29.33 6.61
N ASP A 139 29.87 -30.55 6.52
CA ASP A 139 31.23 -30.92 6.98
C ASP A 139 32.31 -30.72 5.92
N LYS A 140 31.96 -30.19 4.75
CA LYS A 140 32.87 -29.97 3.63
C LYS A 140 32.83 -28.52 3.17
N LYS A 141 33.95 -28.06 2.63
CA LYS A 141 34.02 -26.78 1.93
C LYS A 141 32.99 -26.71 0.81
N LYS A 142 32.36 -25.57 0.65
CA LYS A 142 31.38 -25.26 -0.40
C LYS A 142 31.87 -24.12 -1.27
N ASP A 143 31.92 -24.37 -2.57
CA ASP A 143 32.19 -23.39 -3.62
C ASP A 143 30.92 -23.30 -4.49
N PHE A 144 30.32 -22.13 -4.59
CA PHE A 144 29.04 -21.92 -5.29
C PHE A 144 28.91 -20.48 -5.78
N SER A 145 27.93 -20.22 -6.61
CA SER A 145 27.65 -18.88 -7.12
C SER A 145 26.30 -18.36 -6.64
N VAL A 146 26.22 -17.04 -6.48
CA VAL A 146 24.99 -16.30 -6.19
C VAL A 146 24.73 -15.32 -7.32
N PHE A 147 23.49 -15.31 -7.82
CA PHE A 147 23.02 -14.33 -8.79
C PHE A 147 21.81 -13.61 -8.20
N SER A 148 21.92 -12.30 -8.00
CA SER A 148 20.75 -11.48 -7.69
C SER A 148 19.95 -11.19 -8.95
N TYR A 149 18.65 -10.91 -8.81
CA TYR A 149 17.80 -10.59 -9.94
C TYR A 149 16.60 -9.73 -9.54
N VAL A 150 16.46 -8.60 -10.23
CA VAL A 150 15.27 -7.75 -10.17
C VAL A 150 14.90 -7.30 -11.58
N GLU A 151 13.60 -7.18 -11.90
CA GLU A 151 13.12 -6.59 -13.16
C GLU A 151 12.59 -5.19 -12.91
N PHE A 152 12.91 -4.24 -13.79
CA PHE A 152 12.49 -2.85 -13.64
C PHE A 152 11.26 -2.52 -14.48
N CYS A 153 10.34 -1.79 -13.86
CA CYS A 153 9.22 -1.09 -14.50
C CYS A 153 9.64 0.28 -15.00
N LEU A 154 10.45 0.98 -14.19
CA LEU A 154 10.89 2.36 -14.43
C LEU A 154 9.75 3.25 -14.86
N TRP A 155 8.84 3.32 -14.05
CA TRP A 155 7.97 4.25 -13.36
C TRP A 155 6.51 3.99 -13.66
N ASN A 156 6.05 4.06 -14.89
CA ASN A 156 4.64 3.93 -15.22
C ASN A 156 4.21 2.46 -15.31
N ALA A 157 3.50 2.00 -14.30
CA ALA A 157 3.07 0.61 -14.21
C ALA A 157 2.04 0.23 -15.28
N MET A 158 1.16 1.16 -15.70
CA MET A 158 0.20 0.91 -16.75
C MET A 158 0.89 0.77 -18.11
N ASP A 159 1.88 1.62 -18.38
CA ASP A 159 2.70 1.52 -19.59
C ASP A 159 3.47 0.20 -19.63
N ASP A 160 4.08 -0.22 -18.52
CA ASP A 160 4.76 -1.51 -18.40
C ASP A 160 3.84 -2.70 -18.65
N MET A 161 2.59 -2.61 -18.21
CA MET A 161 1.64 -3.70 -18.33
C MET A 161 1.03 -3.80 -19.73
N THR A 162 0.83 -2.67 -20.44
CA THR A 162 0.08 -2.61 -21.69
C THR A 162 0.94 -2.50 -22.93
N ASN A 163 2.15 -1.94 -22.83
CA ASN A 163 3.04 -1.70 -23.96
C ASN A 163 4.24 -2.66 -23.93
N PHE A 164 4.23 -3.63 -24.84
CA PHE A 164 5.33 -4.60 -24.94
C PHE A 164 6.68 -3.96 -25.32
N GLN A 165 6.70 -3.02 -26.25
CA GLN A 165 7.92 -2.42 -26.79
C GLN A 165 8.24 -1.01 -26.31
N ARG A 166 7.41 -0.32 -25.59
CA ARG A 166 7.68 1.02 -25.04
C ARG A 166 8.40 1.98 -26.00
N ASN A 167 7.85 2.16 -27.18
CA ASN A 167 8.49 2.92 -28.27
C ASN A 167 8.87 4.38 -27.92
N PHE A 168 8.29 4.94 -26.87
CA PHE A 168 8.47 6.35 -26.48
C PHE A 168 9.24 6.53 -25.17
N SER A 169 9.76 5.45 -24.59
CA SER A 169 10.56 5.53 -23.39
C SER A 169 11.71 4.54 -23.42
N THR A 170 12.91 5.09 -23.41
CA THR A 170 14.16 4.33 -23.46
C THR A 170 14.76 4.26 -22.07
N GLY A 171 14.97 3.03 -21.59
CA GLY A 171 15.75 2.78 -20.38
C GLY A 171 17.23 2.76 -20.73
N GLU A 172 18.04 3.43 -19.93
CA GLU A 172 19.49 3.43 -20.01
C GLU A 172 20.08 2.93 -18.70
N VAL A 173 21.23 2.29 -18.76
CA VAL A 173 21.92 1.74 -17.60
C VAL A 173 23.35 2.20 -17.55
N GLU A 174 23.78 2.68 -16.40
CA GLU A 174 25.19 2.99 -16.13
C GLU A 174 25.76 1.98 -15.13
N ILE A 175 26.91 1.40 -15.46
CA ILE A 175 27.63 0.48 -14.58
C ILE A 175 28.84 1.21 -14.00
N HIS A 176 28.98 1.14 -12.68
CA HIS A 176 30.06 1.81 -11.96
C HIS A 176 30.97 0.82 -11.21
N ALA A 177 32.06 1.34 -10.67
CA ALA A 177 33.02 0.57 -9.89
C ALA A 177 32.31 -0.21 -8.77
N GLY A 178 32.72 -1.47 -8.55
CA GLY A 178 32.06 -2.36 -7.60
C GLY A 178 30.73 -2.95 -8.07
N GLY A 179 30.35 -2.71 -9.35
CA GLY A 179 29.17 -3.30 -9.96
C GLY A 179 27.85 -2.59 -9.64
N SER A 180 27.88 -1.40 -9.00
CA SER A 180 26.63 -0.63 -8.80
C SER A 180 26.02 -0.21 -10.13
N GLN A 181 24.70 -0.34 -10.22
CA GLN A 181 23.93 -0.15 -11.45
C GLN A 181 22.96 0.99 -11.24
N LEU A 182 22.94 1.96 -12.15
CA LEU A 182 21.98 3.05 -12.19
C LEU A 182 21.05 2.85 -13.38
N PHE A 183 19.76 2.96 -13.13
CA PHE A 183 18.71 2.78 -14.14
C PHE A 183 17.90 4.05 -14.26
N HIS A 184 17.97 4.67 -15.41
CA HIS A 184 17.19 5.87 -15.69
C HIS A 184 16.40 5.73 -16.98
N LYS A 185 15.42 6.60 -17.15
CA LYS A 185 14.54 6.58 -18.31
C LYS A 185 14.53 7.94 -18.97
N THR A 186 14.75 7.93 -20.27
CA THR A 186 14.54 9.09 -21.11
C THR A 186 13.18 8.94 -21.77
N GLU A 187 12.23 9.78 -21.41
CA GLU A 187 10.90 9.78 -21.98
C GLU A 187 10.75 10.87 -23.03
N TYR A 188 10.01 10.55 -24.07
CA TYR A 188 9.72 11.48 -25.18
C TYR A 188 9.07 12.79 -24.73
N ARG A 189 8.26 12.74 -23.66
CA ARG A 189 7.45 13.87 -23.18
C ARG A 189 7.92 14.48 -21.86
N GLU A 190 8.78 13.80 -21.12
CA GLU A 190 9.19 14.23 -19.78
C GLU A 190 10.68 14.06 -19.57
N ARG A 191 11.32 15.13 -19.10
CA ARG A 191 12.66 15.03 -18.53
C ARG A 191 12.52 14.73 -17.04
N ARG A 192 12.82 13.51 -16.67
CA ARG A 192 12.81 13.10 -15.28
C ARG A 192 14.20 13.25 -14.68
N ASN A 193 14.25 13.77 -13.44
CA ASN A 193 15.49 13.94 -12.67
C ASN A 193 15.72 12.79 -11.70
N HIS A 194 14.84 11.78 -11.69
CA HIS A 194 14.96 10.61 -10.84
C HIS A 194 15.47 9.38 -11.59
N TYR A 195 16.03 8.44 -10.82
CA TYR A 195 16.55 7.18 -11.32
C TYR A 195 16.52 6.12 -10.21
N ALA A 196 16.66 4.85 -10.59
CA ALA A 196 16.83 3.75 -9.65
C ALA A 196 18.31 3.39 -9.50
N VAL A 197 18.70 2.93 -8.32
CA VAL A 197 20.03 2.38 -8.04
C VAL A 197 19.88 0.96 -7.52
N TYR A 198 20.74 0.05 -8.01
CA TYR A 198 20.88 -1.30 -7.49
C TYR A 198 22.35 -1.63 -7.26
N ALA A 199 22.69 -2.01 -6.05
CA ALA A 199 24.08 -2.22 -5.65
C ALA A 199 24.21 -3.33 -4.60
N VAL A 200 25.40 -3.87 -4.47
CA VAL A 200 25.81 -4.80 -3.40
C VAL A 200 27.10 -4.30 -2.74
N ASN A 201 27.26 -4.56 -1.44
CA ASN A 201 28.43 -4.16 -0.67
C ASN A 201 29.67 -5.06 -0.86
N ALA A 202 29.81 -5.64 -2.04
CA ALA A 202 30.92 -6.53 -2.38
C ALA A 202 31.40 -6.28 -3.83
N SER A 203 32.64 -6.65 -4.10
CA SER A 203 33.12 -6.74 -5.48
C SER A 203 32.40 -7.88 -6.18
N VAL A 204 31.88 -7.61 -7.38
CA VAL A 204 31.13 -8.59 -8.17
C VAL A 204 32.06 -9.29 -9.16
N ASP A 205 31.82 -10.58 -9.40
CA ASP A 205 32.51 -11.37 -10.41
C ASP A 205 31.94 -11.15 -11.82
N GLY A 206 30.71 -10.61 -11.87
CA GLY A 206 30.03 -10.25 -13.11
C GLY A 206 28.68 -9.61 -12.83
N PHE A 207 28.03 -9.17 -13.89
CA PHE A 207 26.70 -8.55 -13.82
C PHE A 207 25.92 -8.79 -15.11
N ASP A 208 24.62 -8.58 -15.09
CA ASP A 208 23.78 -8.50 -16.28
C ASP A 208 22.65 -7.49 -16.04
N THR A 209 22.38 -6.67 -17.06
CA THR A 209 21.27 -5.70 -17.00
C THR A 209 20.31 -5.82 -18.18
N ASP A 210 20.61 -6.67 -19.16
CA ASP A 210 19.71 -7.01 -20.26
C ASP A 210 18.98 -8.32 -19.98
N ARG A 211 17.65 -8.27 -20.04
CA ARG A 211 16.77 -9.39 -19.68
C ARG A 211 16.99 -10.61 -20.56
N ASP A 212 17.06 -10.40 -21.86
CA ASP A 212 17.18 -11.50 -22.82
C ASP A 212 18.57 -12.14 -22.74
N SER A 213 19.58 -11.35 -22.41
CA SER A 213 20.92 -11.87 -22.12
C SER A 213 20.94 -12.72 -20.85
N PHE A 214 20.26 -12.28 -19.79
CA PHE A 214 20.19 -12.99 -18.52
C PHE A 214 19.39 -14.28 -18.62
N LEU A 215 18.17 -14.23 -19.11
CA LEU A 215 17.29 -15.39 -19.21
C LEU A 215 17.71 -16.37 -20.32
N GLY A 216 18.21 -15.84 -21.43
CA GLY A 216 18.40 -16.57 -22.68
C GLY A 216 17.17 -16.52 -23.58
N ALA A 217 17.33 -16.84 -24.85
CA ALA A 217 16.24 -16.89 -25.82
C ALA A 217 15.20 -17.94 -25.40
N TYR A 218 13.93 -17.49 -25.25
CA TYR A 218 12.82 -18.31 -24.73
C TYR A 218 13.05 -18.85 -23.31
N GLY A 219 14.00 -18.27 -22.56
CA GLY A 219 14.31 -18.66 -21.19
C GLY A 219 13.28 -18.15 -20.18
N GLU A 220 13.20 -18.82 -19.05
CA GLU A 220 12.28 -18.52 -17.96
C GLU A 220 13.05 -18.16 -16.67
N ASN A 221 12.39 -17.46 -15.76
CA ASN A 221 12.95 -17.13 -14.44
C ASN A 221 13.27 -18.38 -13.60
N SER A 222 12.66 -19.53 -13.89
CA SER A 222 12.94 -20.79 -13.17
C SER A 222 14.37 -21.31 -13.38
N ALA A 223 14.97 -21.04 -14.56
CA ALA A 223 16.30 -21.51 -14.92
C ALA A 223 16.99 -20.52 -15.90
N PRO A 224 17.39 -19.32 -15.45
CA PRO A 224 18.02 -18.34 -16.31
C PRO A 224 19.32 -18.87 -16.92
N SER A 225 19.57 -18.57 -18.20
CA SER A 225 20.73 -19.04 -18.96
C SER A 225 22.07 -18.73 -18.26
N VAL A 226 22.21 -17.51 -17.69
CA VAL A 226 23.47 -17.15 -16.99
C VAL A 226 23.66 -17.96 -15.71
N VAL A 227 22.57 -18.28 -14.99
CA VAL A 227 22.63 -19.10 -13.77
C VAL A 227 22.93 -20.56 -14.13
N VAL A 228 22.29 -21.11 -15.16
CA VAL A 228 22.53 -22.48 -15.63
C VAL A 228 23.99 -22.67 -16.01
N ASN A 229 24.56 -21.72 -16.76
CA ASN A 229 25.93 -21.77 -17.25
C ASN A 229 26.97 -21.26 -16.23
N ASP A 230 26.54 -20.81 -15.06
CA ASP A 230 27.41 -20.22 -14.03
C ASP A 230 28.29 -19.07 -14.55
N GLN A 231 27.76 -18.26 -15.45
CA GLN A 231 28.53 -17.22 -16.13
C GLN A 231 27.68 -16.03 -16.53
N SER A 232 27.96 -14.86 -15.95
CA SER A 232 27.43 -13.57 -16.40
C SER A 232 28.00 -13.16 -17.75
N LYS A 233 27.20 -12.46 -18.53
CA LYS A 233 27.60 -11.94 -19.86
C LYS A 233 28.09 -10.50 -19.79
N ASN A 234 28.00 -9.85 -18.64
CA ASN A 234 28.25 -8.42 -18.43
C ASN A 234 27.46 -7.56 -19.43
N SER A 235 26.22 -7.95 -19.64
CA SER A 235 25.32 -7.27 -20.57
C SER A 235 24.87 -5.92 -20.02
N VAL A 236 24.77 -4.90 -20.90
CA VAL A 236 24.25 -3.57 -20.58
C VAL A 236 23.01 -3.35 -21.42
N ALA A 237 21.86 -3.17 -20.76
CA ALA A 237 20.60 -2.93 -21.45
C ALA A 237 20.63 -1.56 -22.13
N SER A 238 20.15 -1.54 -23.38
CA SER A 238 19.92 -0.32 -24.14
C SER A 238 18.51 -0.36 -24.69
N GLY A 239 17.66 0.50 -24.15
CA GLY A 239 16.27 0.59 -24.55
C GLY A 239 15.31 0.01 -23.51
N TRP A 240 14.80 -1.19 -23.66
CA TRP A 240 13.70 -1.74 -22.89
C TRP A 240 14.06 -3.01 -22.09
N ALA A 241 13.16 -3.38 -21.15
CA ALA A 241 13.27 -4.55 -20.30
C ALA A 241 14.60 -4.66 -19.50
N PRO A 242 15.04 -3.59 -18.80
CA PRO A 242 16.22 -3.68 -17.97
C PRO A 242 15.98 -4.58 -16.75
N VAL A 243 17.03 -5.31 -16.37
CA VAL A 243 17.09 -6.08 -15.13
C VAL A 243 18.32 -5.65 -14.34
N GLY A 244 18.32 -5.94 -13.04
CA GLY A 244 19.51 -5.78 -12.21
C GLY A 244 19.98 -7.15 -11.74
N SER A 245 21.22 -7.52 -12.06
CA SER A 245 21.82 -8.75 -11.60
C SER A 245 23.29 -8.55 -11.25
N HIS A 246 23.69 -9.12 -10.11
CA HIS A 246 25.07 -9.22 -9.66
C HIS A 246 25.43 -10.69 -9.52
N HIS A 247 26.61 -11.08 -9.98
CA HIS A 247 27.16 -12.42 -9.83
C HIS A 247 28.29 -12.39 -8.80
N LEU A 248 28.20 -13.25 -7.79
CA LEU A 248 29.17 -13.42 -6.72
C LEU A 248 29.60 -14.88 -6.66
N LYS A 249 30.90 -15.14 -6.74
CA LYS A 249 31.50 -16.47 -6.45
C LYS A 249 31.82 -16.54 -4.97
N VAL A 250 31.28 -17.54 -4.30
CA VAL A 250 31.36 -17.66 -2.84
C VAL A 250 32.01 -18.97 -2.48
N SER A 251 32.95 -18.89 -1.55
CA SER A 251 33.61 -20.06 -0.95
C SER A 251 33.45 -19.97 0.57
N LEU A 252 32.96 -21.07 1.18
CA LEU A 252 32.73 -21.15 2.63
C LEU A 252 33.31 -22.47 3.18
N GLU A 253 34.17 -22.37 4.18
CA GLU A 253 34.61 -23.54 4.96
C GLU A 253 33.44 -24.05 5.84
N PRO A 254 33.53 -25.29 6.38
CA PRO A 254 32.52 -25.81 7.29
C PRO A 254 32.20 -24.85 8.47
N GLY A 255 30.95 -24.49 8.63
CA GLY A 255 30.49 -23.56 9.68
C GLY A 255 30.69 -22.08 9.35
N GLU A 256 31.41 -21.74 8.27
CA GLU A 256 31.64 -20.35 7.86
C GLU A 256 30.35 -19.68 7.37
N GLU A 257 30.25 -18.38 7.62
CA GLU A 257 29.12 -17.54 7.24
C GLU A 257 29.60 -16.26 6.54
N LYS A 258 28.89 -15.85 5.48
CA LYS A 258 29.09 -14.56 4.80
C LYS A 258 27.77 -13.85 4.60
N THR A 259 27.80 -12.52 4.78
CA THR A 259 26.64 -11.65 4.59
C THR A 259 26.91 -10.62 3.50
N TYR A 260 25.92 -10.44 2.62
CA TYR A 260 25.90 -9.44 1.57
C TYR A 260 24.69 -8.53 1.74
N ILE A 261 24.89 -7.24 1.52
CA ILE A 261 23.82 -6.22 1.59
C ILE A 261 23.56 -5.73 0.17
N PHE A 262 22.37 -6.01 -0.32
CA PHE A 262 21.87 -5.45 -1.57
C PHE A 262 20.96 -4.29 -1.27
N VAL A 263 21.09 -3.21 -2.04
CA VAL A 263 20.31 -1.99 -1.91
C VAL A 263 19.62 -1.70 -3.24
N LEU A 264 18.29 -1.66 -3.22
CA LEU A 264 17.47 -1.20 -4.32
C LEU A 264 16.83 0.13 -3.93
N GLY A 265 17.18 1.22 -4.62
CA GLY A 265 16.77 2.55 -4.20
C GLY A 265 16.18 3.41 -5.30
N TYR A 266 15.35 4.37 -4.88
CA TYR A 266 14.89 5.51 -5.65
C TYR A 266 15.71 6.72 -5.29
N VAL A 267 16.22 7.41 -6.30
CA VAL A 267 17.03 8.63 -6.12
C VAL A 267 16.46 9.73 -7.00
N GLU A 268 16.35 10.92 -6.46
CA GLU A 268 15.92 12.11 -7.18
C GLU A 268 16.97 13.20 -7.02
N ASN A 269 17.51 13.66 -8.15
CA ASN A 269 18.44 14.78 -8.17
C ASN A 269 17.65 16.11 -8.17
N PRO A 270 18.24 17.20 -7.70
CA PRO A 270 17.63 18.51 -7.89
C PRO A 270 17.32 18.78 -9.35
N VAL A 271 16.29 19.58 -9.61
CA VAL A 271 15.91 19.98 -10.97
C VAL A 271 17.12 20.67 -11.63
N ASN A 272 17.45 20.25 -12.86
CA ASN A 272 18.62 20.67 -13.65
C ASN A 272 19.99 20.13 -13.18
N GLU A 273 20.06 19.28 -12.16
CA GLU A 273 21.30 18.65 -11.69
C GLU A 273 21.35 17.12 -11.94
N LYS A 274 20.50 16.63 -12.85
CA LYS A 274 20.47 15.21 -13.20
C LYS A 274 21.80 14.72 -13.77
N TRP A 275 22.47 15.55 -14.55
CA TRP A 275 23.65 15.20 -15.32
C TRP A 275 24.93 15.79 -14.75
N VAL A 276 26.03 15.08 -14.90
CA VAL A 276 27.38 15.64 -14.71
C VAL A 276 27.80 16.28 -16.02
N GLY A 277 28.09 17.59 -16.01
CA GLY A 277 28.41 18.33 -17.21
C GLY A 277 27.18 18.62 -18.07
N ARG A 278 27.25 18.31 -19.37
CA ARG A 278 26.15 18.53 -20.30
C ARG A 278 25.24 17.32 -20.39
N ALA A 279 23.95 17.54 -20.59
CA ALA A 279 22.96 16.47 -20.72
C ALA A 279 23.26 15.51 -21.91
N GLU A 280 23.96 16.03 -22.93
CA GLU A 280 24.39 15.27 -24.12
C GLU A 280 25.47 14.22 -23.80
N ASP A 281 26.24 14.42 -22.73
CA ASP A 281 27.27 13.48 -22.27
C ASP A 281 26.65 12.22 -21.59
N GLY A 282 25.36 12.30 -21.23
CA GLY A 282 24.55 11.17 -20.74
C GLY A 282 24.99 10.58 -19.40
N ILE A 283 25.83 11.28 -18.62
CA ILE A 283 26.34 10.78 -17.34
C ILE A 283 25.51 11.32 -16.19
N ILE A 284 24.87 10.44 -15.43
CA ILE A 284 24.05 10.82 -14.27
C ILE A 284 24.94 11.33 -13.13
N ASN A 285 24.49 12.41 -12.48
CA ASN A 285 25.01 12.85 -11.19
C ASN A 285 24.62 11.82 -10.12
N ARG A 286 25.57 10.96 -9.76
CA ARG A 286 25.37 9.86 -8.83
C ARG A 286 25.62 10.22 -7.36
N ALA A 287 26.03 11.45 -7.04
CA ALA A 287 26.35 11.82 -5.67
C ALA A 287 25.21 11.50 -4.66
N PRO A 288 23.91 11.75 -4.97
CA PRO A 288 22.83 11.34 -4.08
C PRO A 288 22.69 9.81 -3.94
N ALA A 289 22.96 9.04 -5.01
CA ALA A 289 22.97 7.58 -4.94
C ALA A 289 24.11 7.07 -4.05
N ASP A 290 25.32 7.62 -4.20
CA ASP A 290 26.47 7.26 -3.38
C ASP A 290 26.22 7.57 -1.89
N ALA A 291 25.59 8.71 -1.60
CA ALA A 291 25.19 9.06 -0.25
C ALA A 291 24.14 8.08 0.33
N LEU A 292 23.19 7.63 -0.48
CA LEU A 292 22.21 6.61 -0.07
C LEU A 292 22.91 5.27 0.21
N LEU A 293 23.75 4.79 -0.69
CA LEU A 293 24.46 3.51 -0.57
C LEU A 293 25.39 3.50 0.64
N ALA A 294 26.09 4.60 0.94
CA ALA A 294 27.00 4.72 2.07
C ALA A 294 26.31 4.59 3.45
N ARG A 295 24.99 4.74 3.51
CA ARG A 295 24.21 4.52 4.73
C ARG A 295 24.09 3.04 5.09
N PHE A 296 24.25 2.12 4.11
CA PHE A 296 23.96 0.69 4.26
C PHE A 296 25.07 -0.21 3.68
N ASP A 297 26.29 0.29 3.56
CA ASP A 297 27.41 -0.40 2.92
C ASP A 297 28.06 -1.48 3.80
N THR A 298 27.64 -1.64 5.06
CA THR A 298 28.12 -2.70 5.96
C THR A 298 26.95 -3.42 6.64
N THR A 299 27.22 -4.63 7.12
CA THR A 299 26.25 -5.45 7.85
C THR A 299 25.77 -4.73 9.12
N GLU A 300 26.67 -4.09 9.84
CA GLU A 300 26.36 -3.38 11.09
C GLU A 300 25.41 -2.21 10.85
N LYS A 301 25.59 -1.47 9.75
CA LYS A 301 24.68 -0.37 9.37
C LYS A 301 23.30 -0.88 8.98
N ALA A 302 23.23 -1.98 8.22
CA ALA A 302 21.96 -2.61 7.86
C ALA A 302 21.24 -3.15 9.11
N ASP A 303 21.96 -3.79 10.03
CA ASP A 303 21.39 -4.31 11.27
C ASP A 303 20.90 -3.19 12.19
N ALA A 304 21.64 -2.09 12.28
CA ALA A 304 21.19 -0.91 13.01
C ALA A 304 19.91 -0.30 12.43
N ALA A 305 19.80 -0.24 11.09
CA ALA A 305 18.59 0.25 10.42
C ALA A 305 17.38 -0.68 10.64
N LEU A 306 17.58 -1.99 10.65
CA LEU A 306 16.54 -2.96 10.99
C LEU A 306 16.11 -2.83 12.46
N ALA A 307 17.05 -2.61 13.37
CA ALA A 307 16.74 -2.38 14.77
C ALA A 307 15.95 -1.08 14.99
N GLU A 308 16.27 -0.02 14.25
CA GLU A 308 15.51 1.24 14.25
C GLU A 308 14.07 1.03 13.77
N LEU A 309 13.87 0.29 12.68
CA LEU A 309 12.55 -0.05 12.17
C LEU A 309 11.73 -0.84 13.21
N LYS A 310 12.34 -1.85 13.85
CA LYS A 310 11.68 -2.63 14.91
C LYS A 310 11.29 -1.74 16.09
N ALA A 311 12.17 -0.85 16.52
CA ALA A 311 11.91 0.10 17.61
C ALA A 311 10.77 1.09 17.25
N TYR A 312 10.68 1.53 15.99
CA TYR A 312 9.56 2.34 15.51
C TYR A 312 8.23 1.61 15.68
N TRP A 313 8.15 0.36 15.23
CA TRP A 313 6.93 -0.43 15.36
C TRP A 313 6.59 -0.76 16.82
N ASP A 314 7.57 -1.08 17.64
CA ASP A 314 7.36 -1.33 19.06
C ASP A 314 6.81 -0.09 19.78
N LYS A 315 7.35 1.09 19.47
CA LYS A 315 6.85 2.36 20.00
C LYS A 315 5.42 2.62 19.53
N LEU A 316 5.13 2.46 18.23
CA LEU A 316 3.82 2.72 17.66
C LEU A 316 2.75 1.80 18.27
N LEU A 317 2.98 0.50 18.28
CA LEU A 317 2.05 -0.49 18.83
C LEU A 317 1.89 -0.37 20.35
N GLY A 318 2.88 0.20 21.03
CA GLY A 318 2.86 0.42 22.48
C GLY A 318 1.90 1.53 22.95
N HIS A 319 1.32 2.33 22.03
CA HIS A 319 0.35 3.37 22.42
C HIS A 319 -0.97 2.80 22.93
N PHE A 320 -1.32 1.60 22.50
CA PHE A 320 -2.53 0.93 22.96
C PHE A 320 -2.26 -0.56 23.17
N SER A 321 -2.57 -1.06 24.37
CA SER A 321 -2.42 -2.47 24.68
C SER A 321 -3.47 -2.95 25.68
N ILE A 322 -3.83 -4.21 25.57
CA ILE A 322 -4.69 -4.90 26.52
C ILE A 322 -3.94 -6.10 27.12
N SER A 323 -4.38 -6.52 28.30
CA SER A 323 -3.99 -7.79 28.92
C SER A 323 -5.22 -8.50 29.41
N SER A 324 -5.46 -9.71 28.88
CA SER A 324 -6.64 -10.51 29.18
C SER A 324 -6.24 -11.95 29.53
N SER A 325 -7.23 -12.79 29.82
CA SER A 325 -7.03 -14.24 30.01
C SER A 325 -6.97 -15.00 28.66
N GLU A 326 -7.18 -14.34 27.53
CA GLU A 326 -7.18 -14.95 26.19
C GLU A 326 -6.01 -14.41 25.35
N GLU A 327 -4.91 -15.16 25.31
CA GLU A 327 -3.68 -14.76 24.60
C GLU A 327 -3.89 -14.44 23.11
N LYS A 328 -4.85 -15.11 22.47
CA LYS A 328 -5.14 -14.84 21.04
C LYS A 328 -5.80 -13.49 20.84
N LEU A 329 -6.63 -13.06 21.79
CA LEU A 329 -7.23 -11.72 21.76
C LEU A 329 -6.13 -10.67 21.95
N ASP A 330 -5.27 -10.86 22.95
CA ASP A 330 -4.16 -9.96 23.23
C ASP A 330 -3.23 -9.84 22.01
N ARG A 331 -2.85 -10.96 21.39
CA ARG A 331 -2.07 -11.00 20.14
C ARG A 331 -2.69 -10.16 19.04
N MET A 332 -3.97 -10.40 18.76
CA MET A 332 -4.64 -9.70 17.64
C MET A 332 -4.81 -8.21 17.91
N VAL A 333 -5.20 -7.84 19.13
CA VAL A 333 -5.43 -6.43 19.49
C VAL A 333 -4.12 -5.65 19.61
N ASN A 334 -3.12 -6.21 20.29
CA ASN A 334 -1.88 -5.50 20.60
C ASN A 334 -0.92 -5.40 19.40
N VAL A 335 -1.05 -6.29 18.41
CA VAL A 335 -0.10 -6.37 17.30
C VAL A 335 -0.81 -6.34 15.95
N TRP A 336 -1.52 -7.41 15.61
CA TRP A 336 -1.88 -7.65 14.21
C TRP A 336 -2.97 -6.73 13.67
N HIS A 337 -4.02 -6.40 14.45
CA HIS A 337 -5.04 -5.46 14.00
C HIS A 337 -4.46 -4.07 13.79
N GLN A 338 -3.64 -3.60 14.74
CA GLN A 338 -3.00 -2.28 14.63
C GLN A 338 -2.02 -2.24 13.44
N TYR A 339 -1.23 -3.30 13.26
CA TYR A 339 -0.30 -3.41 12.13
C TYR A 339 -1.03 -3.37 10.79
N GLN A 340 -2.10 -4.15 10.64
CA GLN A 340 -2.90 -4.16 9.40
C GLN A 340 -3.55 -2.81 9.11
N CYS A 341 -4.10 -2.14 10.14
CA CYS A 341 -4.64 -0.78 9.99
C CYS A 341 -3.56 0.19 9.50
N MET A 342 -2.36 0.13 10.07
CA MET A 342 -1.25 0.99 9.65
C MET A 342 -0.75 0.66 8.23
N VAL A 343 -0.71 -0.59 7.83
CA VAL A 343 -0.40 -1.01 6.46
C VAL A 343 -1.44 -0.45 5.48
N THR A 344 -2.72 -0.52 5.84
CA THR A 344 -3.82 0.03 5.05
C THR A 344 -3.67 1.54 4.89
N PHE A 345 -3.43 2.25 5.98
CA PHE A 345 -3.19 3.69 5.96
C PHE A 345 -1.96 4.07 5.11
N ASN A 346 -0.85 3.34 5.25
CA ASN A 346 0.39 3.66 4.56
C ASN A 346 0.29 3.46 3.04
N MET A 347 -0.30 2.34 2.57
CA MET A 347 -0.20 1.99 1.15
C MET A 347 -1.35 1.16 0.57
N SER A 348 -1.97 0.24 1.32
CA SER A 348 -2.77 -0.81 0.66
C SER A 348 -4.07 -0.30 0.03
N ARG A 349 -4.49 0.93 0.35
CA ARG A 349 -5.62 1.58 -0.34
C ARG A 349 -5.33 1.91 -1.80
N SER A 350 -4.07 2.13 -2.16
CA SER A 350 -3.67 2.46 -3.53
C SER A 350 -2.74 1.43 -4.17
N ALA A 351 -2.18 0.51 -3.38
CA ALA A 351 -1.24 -0.51 -3.85
C ALA A 351 -1.50 -1.82 -3.13
N SER A 352 -1.80 -2.88 -3.87
CA SER A 352 -1.99 -4.21 -3.31
C SER A 352 -1.44 -5.28 -4.26
N TYR A 353 -1.34 -6.50 -3.75
CA TYR A 353 -0.92 -7.65 -4.54
C TYR A 353 -2.07 -8.28 -5.32
N PHE A 354 -3.27 -8.24 -4.78
CA PHE A 354 -4.44 -8.95 -5.32
C PHE A 354 -5.49 -8.02 -5.91
N GLU A 355 -5.90 -6.99 -5.17
CA GLU A 355 -7.08 -6.21 -5.51
C GLU A 355 -6.78 -5.05 -6.44
N SER A 356 -5.95 -4.13 -5.99
CA SER A 356 -5.78 -2.86 -6.70
C SER A 356 -4.73 -2.91 -7.80
N GLY A 357 -3.73 -3.79 -7.68
CA GLY A 357 -2.61 -3.96 -8.61
C GLY A 357 -1.95 -2.65 -8.99
N ILE A 358 -2.56 -1.94 -9.93
CA ILE A 358 -2.17 -0.62 -10.41
C ILE A 358 -3.41 0.24 -10.64
N GLY A 359 -3.25 1.54 -10.55
CA GLY A 359 -4.22 2.50 -11.07
C GLY A 359 -5.30 2.95 -10.12
N ARG A 360 -5.47 2.32 -8.97
CA ARG A 360 -6.43 2.80 -7.96
C ARG A 360 -5.82 3.94 -7.15
N GLY A 361 -6.62 4.98 -6.89
CA GLY A 361 -6.25 6.05 -5.98
C GLY A 361 -6.59 5.72 -4.53
N MET A 362 -6.28 6.66 -3.63
CA MET A 362 -6.74 6.61 -2.24
C MET A 362 -8.24 6.92 -2.19
N GLY A 363 -9.06 6.00 -1.69
CA GLY A 363 -10.48 6.19 -1.56
C GLY A 363 -10.81 7.28 -0.53
N PHE A 364 -11.78 8.15 -0.83
CA PHE A 364 -12.24 9.21 0.06
C PHE A 364 -12.85 8.61 1.34
N ARG A 365 -13.94 7.86 1.21
CA ARG A 365 -14.58 7.20 2.36
C ARG A 365 -13.68 6.17 3.02
N ASP A 366 -12.94 5.39 2.24
CA ASP A 366 -12.04 4.36 2.77
C ASP A 366 -11.00 4.96 3.71
N SER A 367 -10.35 6.06 3.28
CA SER A 367 -9.36 6.76 4.10
C SER A 367 -9.97 7.36 5.37
N CYS A 368 -11.20 7.89 5.28
CA CYS A 368 -11.92 8.39 6.45
C CYS A 368 -12.28 7.27 7.43
N GLN A 369 -12.76 6.12 6.93
CA GLN A 369 -13.09 4.97 7.76
C GLN A 369 -11.86 4.39 8.47
N ASP A 370 -10.73 4.31 7.78
CA ASP A 370 -9.48 3.82 8.37
C ASP A 370 -9.11 4.65 9.61
N LEU A 371 -9.23 5.97 9.53
CA LEU A 371 -8.91 6.87 10.64
C LEU A 371 -9.76 6.63 11.89
N LEU A 372 -11.01 6.15 11.75
CA LEU A 372 -11.86 5.84 12.91
C LEU A 372 -11.27 4.79 13.84
N GLY A 373 -10.37 3.94 13.32
CA GLY A 373 -9.78 2.83 14.07
C GLY A 373 -8.44 3.12 14.73
N PHE A 374 -7.71 4.17 14.32
CA PHE A 374 -6.32 4.33 14.75
C PHE A 374 -5.78 5.77 14.83
N VAL A 375 -6.64 6.78 14.89
CA VAL A 375 -6.20 8.17 15.12
C VAL A 375 -5.24 8.29 16.30
N HIS A 376 -5.50 7.55 17.40
CA HIS A 376 -4.67 7.53 18.60
C HIS A 376 -3.22 7.09 18.37
N LEU A 377 -2.95 6.32 17.31
CA LEU A 377 -1.59 5.86 16.98
C LEU A 377 -0.79 6.94 16.23
N ILE A 378 -1.46 7.73 15.39
CA ILE A 378 -0.82 8.62 14.42
C ILE A 378 -1.55 9.97 14.29
N PRO A 379 -1.82 10.70 15.38
CA PRO A 379 -2.67 11.91 15.33
C PRO A 379 -2.21 12.95 14.31
N ASP A 380 -0.90 13.22 14.21
CA ASP A 380 -0.36 14.20 13.25
C ASP A 380 -0.60 13.78 11.80
N ARG A 381 -0.36 12.52 11.48
CA ARG A 381 -0.61 11.97 10.13
C ARG A 381 -2.10 11.85 9.82
N ALA A 382 -2.92 11.60 10.83
CA ALA A 382 -4.38 11.60 10.69
C ALA A 382 -4.88 12.99 10.31
N ARG A 383 -4.38 14.04 10.99
CA ARG A 383 -4.68 15.43 10.67
C ARG A 383 -4.31 15.77 9.23
N GLU A 384 -3.10 15.46 8.81
CA GLU A 384 -2.64 15.66 7.43
C GLU A 384 -3.55 14.94 6.43
N ARG A 385 -3.91 13.68 6.68
CA ARG A 385 -4.77 12.90 5.80
C ARG A 385 -6.18 13.50 5.68
N ILE A 386 -6.76 13.99 6.77
CA ILE A 386 -8.09 14.64 6.75
C ILE A 386 -8.07 15.88 5.86
N LEU A 387 -7.02 16.70 5.96
CA LEU A 387 -6.87 17.90 5.12
C LEU A 387 -6.62 17.54 3.64
N ASP A 388 -5.81 16.52 3.36
CA ASP A 388 -5.61 16.00 2.00
C ASP A 388 -6.92 15.54 1.35
N ILE A 389 -7.75 14.82 2.11
CA ILE A 389 -9.07 14.35 1.66
C ILE A 389 -9.99 15.54 1.39
N ALA A 390 -10.09 16.48 2.33
CA ALA A 390 -10.93 17.67 2.21
C ALA A 390 -10.55 18.53 0.99
N ALA A 391 -9.27 18.61 0.65
CA ALA A 391 -8.79 19.34 -0.53
C ALA A 391 -9.31 18.77 -1.86
N THR A 392 -9.89 17.58 -1.86
CA THR A 392 -10.51 16.96 -3.05
C THR A 392 -12.03 17.20 -3.13
N GLN A 393 -12.61 17.90 -2.15
CA GLN A 393 -14.00 18.27 -2.13
C GLN A 393 -14.28 19.39 -3.16
N PHE A 394 -15.49 19.41 -3.71
CA PHE A 394 -15.99 20.50 -4.56
C PHE A 394 -16.72 21.55 -3.72
N GLU A 395 -16.90 22.73 -4.32
CA GLU A 395 -17.58 23.86 -3.64
C GLU A 395 -19.06 23.61 -3.31
N ASP A 396 -19.70 22.64 -3.97
CA ASP A 396 -21.09 22.21 -3.66
C ASP A 396 -21.17 21.22 -2.49
N GLY A 397 -20.02 20.75 -1.99
CA GLY A 397 -19.93 19.79 -0.89
C GLY A 397 -19.76 18.33 -1.34
N SER A 398 -19.92 18.02 -2.62
CA SER A 398 -19.52 16.71 -3.17
C SER A 398 -18.00 16.54 -3.18
N ALA A 399 -17.51 15.34 -3.46
CA ALA A 399 -16.08 15.08 -3.46
C ALA A 399 -15.69 14.12 -4.57
N TYR A 400 -14.42 14.12 -4.97
CA TYR A 400 -13.86 13.01 -5.73
C TYR A 400 -13.87 11.75 -4.87
N HIS A 401 -14.30 10.64 -5.45
CA HIS A 401 -14.31 9.36 -4.74
C HIS A 401 -12.91 8.83 -4.41
N GLN A 402 -11.89 9.26 -5.16
CA GLN A 402 -10.50 8.89 -4.96
C GLN A 402 -9.57 10.06 -5.28
N TYR A 403 -8.39 10.08 -4.65
CA TYR A 403 -7.30 10.99 -5.00
C TYR A 403 -6.00 10.24 -5.28
N GLN A 404 -5.09 10.86 -6.02
CA GLN A 404 -3.79 10.29 -6.38
C GLN A 404 -2.77 10.49 -5.26
N PRO A 405 -2.09 9.45 -4.78
CA PRO A 405 -1.15 9.57 -3.67
C PRO A 405 0.00 10.54 -3.92
N LEU A 406 0.51 10.57 -5.17
CA LEU A 406 1.66 11.40 -5.53
C LEU A 406 1.32 12.89 -5.62
N THR A 407 0.19 13.21 -6.24
CA THR A 407 -0.21 14.60 -6.52
C THR A 407 -1.16 15.16 -5.50
N LYS A 408 -1.78 14.31 -4.69
CA LYS A 408 -2.87 14.62 -3.75
C LYS A 408 -4.08 15.28 -4.42
N LYS A 409 -4.24 15.09 -5.74
CA LYS A 409 -5.37 15.62 -6.52
C LYS A 409 -6.43 14.57 -6.75
N GLY A 410 -7.67 15.01 -6.88
CA GLY A 410 -8.80 14.15 -7.18
C GLY A 410 -8.61 13.35 -8.48
N ASN A 411 -9.12 12.12 -8.51
CA ASN A 411 -9.05 11.23 -9.66
C ASN A 411 -10.28 11.41 -10.55
N ALA A 412 -10.12 12.15 -11.65
CA ALA A 412 -11.19 12.43 -12.60
C ALA A 412 -11.71 11.18 -13.35
N ASP A 413 -10.90 10.11 -13.47
CA ASP A 413 -11.32 8.87 -14.13
C ASP A 413 -12.45 8.17 -13.36
N ILE A 414 -12.43 8.28 -12.03
CA ILE A 414 -13.49 7.77 -11.16
C ILE A 414 -14.57 8.84 -10.94
N GLY A 415 -14.16 10.11 -10.85
CA GLY A 415 -15.08 11.25 -10.68
C GLY A 415 -15.68 11.36 -9.29
N SER A 416 -16.91 11.90 -9.25
CA SER A 416 -17.66 12.20 -8.02
C SER A 416 -19.06 11.55 -8.05
N GLY A 417 -19.92 11.92 -7.12
CA GLY A 417 -21.33 11.53 -7.12
C GLY A 417 -21.65 10.34 -6.22
N PHE A 418 -20.69 9.88 -5.41
CA PHE A 418 -20.95 8.94 -4.33
C PHE A 418 -21.46 9.73 -3.12
N ASN A 419 -22.76 9.70 -2.89
CA ASN A 419 -23.41 10.66 -1.99
C ASN A 419 -23.17 10.38 -0.50
N ASP A 420 -22.54 9.28 -0.15
CA ASP A 420 -22.07 9.01 1.21
C ASP A 420 -20.69 9.66 1.51
N ASP A 421 -19.87 9.91 0.49
CA ASP A 421 -18.50 10.44 0.66
C ASP A 421 -18.45 11.71 1.58
N PRO A 422 -19.28 12.75 1.38
CA PRO A 422 -19.21 13.95 2.20
C PRO A 422 -19.39 13.70 3.70
N LEU A 423 -20.24 12.77 4.09
CA LEU A 423 -20.50 12.46 5.50
C LEU A 423 -19.31 11.77 6.19
N TRP A 424 -18.51 11.05 5.44
CA TRP A 424 -17.31 10.42 5.98
C TRP A 424 -16.24 11.44 6.41
N LEU A 425 -16.18 12.62 5.79
CA LEU A 425 -15.29 13.69 6.22
C LEU A 425 -15.67 14.19 7.63
N ILE A 426 -16.96 14.35 7.89
CA ILE A 426 -17.46 14.70 9.22
C ILE A 426 -17.09 13.61 10.23
N ALA A 427 -17.28 12.35 9.87
CA ALA A 427 -16.97 11.21 10.73
C ALA A 427 -15.48 11.17 11.14
N ALA A 428 -14.57 11.30 10.17
CA ALA A 428 -13.14 11.29 10.42
C ALA A 428 -12.69 12.47 11.27
N THR A 429 -13.21 13.66 10.99
CA THR A 429 -12.90 14.88 11.74
C THR A 429 -13.40 14.80 13.19
N ALA A 430 -14.64 14.35 13.39
CA ALA A 430 -15.20 14.18 14.73
C ALA A 430 -14.39 13.14 15.54
N ALA A 431 -13.99 12.04 14.92
CA ALA A 431 -13.14 11.03 15.57
C ALA A 431 -11.77 11.61 15.94
N TYR A 432 -11.16 12.38 15.05
CA TYR A 432 -9.88 13.04 15.30
C TYR A 432 -9.97 14.01 16.48
N ILE A 433 -10.96 14.90 16.48
CA ILE A 433 -11.14 15.89 17.56
C ILE A 433 -11.47 15.21 18.90
N LYS A 434 -12.29 14.15 18.89
CA LYS A 434 -12.61 13.39 20.11
C LYS A 434 -11.39 12.73 20.73
N GLU A 435 -10.46 12.27 19.90
CA GLU A 435 -9.24 11.61 20.35
C GLU A 435 -8.17 12.60 20.82
N THR A 436 -8.00 13.69 20.08
CA THR A 436 -6.87 14.61 20.28
C THR A 436 -7.22 15.87 21.08
N GLY A 437 -8.48 16.30 21.06
CA GLY A 437 -8.89 17.61 21.56
C GLY A 437 -8.42 18.78 20.68
N ASP A 438 -7.87 18.51 19.51
CA ASP A 438 -7.36 19.55 18.60
C ASP A 438 -8.45 20.13 17.72
N TYR A 439 -9.05 21.22 18.17
CA TYR A 439 -10.02 21.99 17.40
C TYR A 439 -9.38 22.91 16.36
N SER A 440 -8.06 23.13 16.41
CA SER A 440 -7.37 24.04 15.49
C SER A 440 -7.43 23.58 14.03
N ILE A 441 -7.71 22.30 13.79
CA ILE A 441 -7.94 21.77 12.44
C ILE A 441 -9.08 22.51 11.71
N LEU A 442 -10.07 23.02 12.43
CA LEU A 442 -11.23 23.69 11.86
C LEU A 442 -10.91 25.05 11.23
N ASP A 443 -9.82 25.68 11.67
CA ASP A 443 -9.34 26.97 11.20
C ASP A 443 -8.34 26.84 10.04
N GLU A 444 -8.00 25.60 9.64
CA GLU A 444 -7.04 25.37 8.54
C GLU A 444 -7.59 25.82 7.20
N SER A 445 -6.80 26.63 6.51
CA SER A 445 -7.14 27.05 5.15
C SER A 445 -6.99 25.89 4.17
N THR A 446 -8.11 25.36 3.70
CA THR A 446 -8.18 24.16 2.86
C THR A 446 -8.82 24.50 1.51
N PRO A 447 -8.20 24.13 0.37
CA PRO A 447 -8.73 24.41 -0.95
C PRO A 447 -9.86 23.45 -1.35
N TYR A 448 -10.76 23.91 -2.23
CA TYR A 448 -11.65 23.02 -3.00
C TYR A 448 -11.00 22.63 -4.31
N ASP A 449 -11.22 21.37 -4.75
CA ASP A 449 -10.68 20.79 -5.99
C ASP A 449 -9.16 21.00 -6.15
N SER A 450 -8.45 21.00 -5.03
CA SER A 450 -7.00 21.27 -4.98
C SER A 450 -6.59 22.64 -5.59
N ASP A 451 -7.52 23.60 -5.66
CA ASP A 451 -7.28 24.95 -6.17
C ASP A 451 -7.09 25.94 -5.01
N PRO A 452 -5.86 26.44 -4.76
CA PRO A 452 -5.59 27.36 -3.64
C PRO A 452 -6.39 28.65 -3.68
N SER A 453 -6.86 29.08 -4.85
CA SER A 453 -7.67 30.30 -5.00
C SER A 453 -9.09 30.17 -4.43
N LYS A 454 -9.52 28.94 -4.16
CA LYS A 454 -10.84 28.58 -3.61
C LYS A 454 -10.79 28.14 -2.16
N ALA A 455 -9.68 28.38 -1.46
CA ALA A 455 -9.53 27.94 -0.09
C ALA A 455 -10.48 28.67 0.87
N THR A 456 -11.03 27.91 1.83
CA THR A 456 -11.82 28.41 2.97
C THR A 456 -11.32 27.75 4.25
N ASP A 457 -11.83 28.20 5.40
CA ASP A 457 -11.60 27.49 6.65
C ASP A 457 -12.18 26.07 6.57
N PHE A 458 -11.52 25.12 7.17
CA PHE A 458 -11.92 23.71 7.13
C PHE A 458 -13.32 23.47 7.71
N MET A 459 -13.77 24.29 8.67
CA MET A 459 -15.14 24.23 9.18
C MET A 459 -16.19 24.41 8.06
N GLU A 460 -15.91 25.24 7.07
CA GLU A 460 -16.79 25.44 5.90
C GLU A 460 -16.88 24.18 5.03
N HIS A 461 -15.80 23.37 4.93
CA HIS A 461 -15.84 22.06 4.29
C HIS A 461 -16.82 21.10 4.96
N LEU A 462 -16.82 21.06 6.29
CA LEU A 462 -17.77 20.24 7.05
C LEU A 462 -19.21 20.73 6.89
N ARG A 463 -19.43 22.04 6.91
CA ARG A 463 -20.75 22.64 6.67
C ARG A 463 -21.28 22.26 5.27
N ARG A 464 -20.44 22.35 4.24
CA ARG A 464 -20.83 21.97 2.88
C ARG A 464 -21.08 20.48 2.75
N SER A 465 -20.27 19.63 3.42
CA SER A 465 -20.51 18.19 3.50
C SER A 465 -21.88 17.86 4.08
N PHE A 466 -22.24 18.51 5.17
CA PHE A 466 -23.55 18.36 5.81
C PHE A 466 -24.68 18.83 4.91
N ASN A 467 -24.56 20.03 4.35
CA ASN A 467 -25.58 20.64 3.48
C ASN A 467 -25.76 19.88 2.17
N TYR A 468 -24.72 19.23 1.67
CA TYR A 468 -24.83 18.41 0.45
C TYR A 468 -25.92 17.36 0.57
N THR A 469 -25.95 16.63 1.69
CA THR A 469 -27.00 15.63 1.93
C THR A 469 -28.40 16.24 1.98
N ILE A 470 -28.57 17.37 2.66
CA ILE A 470 -29.88 18.05 2.77
C ILE A 470 -30.37 18.53 1.39
N ASN A 471 -29.45 18.99 0.55
CA ASN A 471 -29.78 19.51 -0.77
C ASN A 471 -30.04 18.41 -1.81
N HIS A 472 -29.80 17.14 -1.46
CA HIS A 472 -29.98 15.98 -2.34
C HIS A 472 -30.90 14.93 -1.71
N LEU A 473 -32.11 15.36 -1.37
CA LEU A 473 -33.17 14.47 -0.87
C LEU A 473 -34.08 14.03 -2.01
N GLY A 474 -34.51 12.78 -1.95
CA GLY A 474 -35.49 12.21 -2.85
C GLY A 474 -36.94 12.48 -2.42
N PRO A 475 -37.93 11.89 -3.11
CA PRO A 475 -39.36 12.18 -2.92
C PRO A 475 -39.91 11.79 -1.53
N HIS A 476 -39.27 10.83 -0.84
CA HIS A 476 -39.67 10.41 0.50
C HIS A 476 -38.89 11.14 1.61
N GLY A 477 -37.99 12.06 1.25
CA GLY A 477 -37.16 12.81 2.19
C GLY A 477 -35.92 12.04 2.66
N LEU A 478 -35.59 10.93 2.05
CA LEU A 478 -34.33 10.21 2.23
C LEU A 478 -33.24 10.78 1.30
N PRO A 479 -31.96 10.70 1.68
CA PRO A 479 -30.88 11.10 0.79
C PRO A 479 -30.87 10.30 -0.52
N GLN A 480 -30.64 11.00 -1.62
CA GLN A 480 -30.41 10.35 -2.91
C GLN A 480 -29.13 9.53 -2.88
N ILE A 481 -29.14 8.37 -3.55
CA ILE A 481 -27.99 7.48 -3.59
C ILE A 481 -26.83 8.02 -4.45
N GLY A 482 -27.15 8.80 -5.49
CA GLY A 482 -26.19 9.22 -6.49
C GLY A 482 -25.71 8.03 -7.33
N ARG A 483 -24.42 7.97 -7.64
CA ARG A 483 -23.82 6.83 -8.35
C ARG A 483 -23.84 5.57 -7.49
N ALA A 484 -23.52 5.72 -6.21
CA ALA A 484 -23.61 4.64 -5.23
C ALA A 484 -23.51 5.24 -3.81
N ASP A 485 -23.90 4.43 -2.83
CA ASP A 485 -23.50 4.57 -1.42
C ASP A 485 -22.40 3.56 -1.08
N TRP A 486 -22.19 3.31 0.20
CA TRP A 486 -21.19 2.35 0.70
C TRP A 486 -21.34 0.93 0.13
N ASN A 487 -22.53 0.58 -0.36
CA ASN A 487 -22.82 -0.75 -0.91
C ASN A 487 -22.46 -0.90 -2.39
N ASP A 488 -21.73 -0.02 -3.00
CA ASP A 488 -21.26 0.01 -4.39
C ASP A 488 -21.93 -1.00 -5.36
N CYS A 489 -21.53 -2.26 -5.27
CA CYS A 489 -21.95 -3.33 -6.15
C CYS A 489 -23.37 -3.85 -5.89
N LEU A 490 -23.98 -3.56 -4.74
CA LEU A 490 -25.33 -4.03 -4.42
C LEU A 490 -26.41 -3.15 -5.06
N ASN A 491 -26.03 -1.98 -5.54
CA ASN A 491 -26.92 -1.05 -6.22
C ASN A 491 -26.87 -1.21 -7.76
N LEU A 492 -26.41 -2.34 -8.26
CA LEU A 492 -26.19 -2.56 -9.68
C LEU A 492 -27.48 -2.46 -10.49
N ASN A 493 -27.44 -1.67 -11.56
CA ASN A 493 -28.33 -1.78 -12.69
C ASN A 493 -27.62 -2.56 -13.81
N CYS A 494 -28.08 -3.77 -14.07
CA CYS A 494 -27.50 -4.65 -15.09
C CYS A 494 -27.94 -4.33 -16.52
N PHE A 495 -28.65 -3.24 -16.74
CA PHE A 495 -29.22 -2.88 -18.06
C PHE A 495 -28.45 -1.73 -18.74
N SER A 496 -27.27 -1.36 -18.27
CA SER A 496 -26.43 -0.38 -18.96
C SER A 496 -25.97 -0.93 -20.31
N GLU A 497 -26.18 -0.17 -21.38
CA GLU A 497 -25.79 -0.52 -22.75
C GLU A 497 -24.50 0.20 -23.20
N GLU A 498 -24.06 1.20 -22.43
CA GLU A 498 -22.89 2.02 -22.77
C GLU A 498 -21.61 1.48 -22.13
N PRO A 499 -20.54 1.25 -22.92
CA PRO A 499 -19.25 0.83 -22.39
C PRO A 499 -18.66 1.86 -21.43
N GLY A 500 -18.20 1.41 -20.27
CA GLY A 500 -17.57 2.27 -19.25
C GLY A 500 -18.55 3.05 -18.39
N GLU A 501 -19.85 2.92 -18.61
CA GLU A 501 -20.87 3.50 -17.76
C GLU A 501 -20.95 2.76 -16.41
N SER A 502 -21.17 3.52 -15.34
CA SER A 502 -21.43 2.92 -14.03
C SER A 502 -22.77 2.21 -14.02
N PHE A 503 -22.83 1.02 -13.43
CA PHE A 503 -24.08 0.30 -13.26
C PHE A 503 -25.15 1.09 -12.50
N GLN A 504 -24.74 2.02 -11.64
CA GLN A 504 -25.63 2.87 -10.87
C GLN A 504 -26.18 4.06 -11.65
N THR A 505 -25.69 4.33 -12.86
CA THR A 505 -26.12 5.48 -13.66
C THR A 505 -27.34 5.19 -14.54
N PHE A 506 -27.92 3.99 -14.45
CA PHE A 506 -29.06 3.57 -15.25
C PHE A 506 -30.29 3.22 -14.43
N GLY A 507 -31.45 3.52 -14.98
CA GLY A 507 -32.75 3.11 -14.44
C GLY A 507 -33.04 3.68 -13.06
N PRO A 508 -33.70 2.93 -12.17
CA PRO A 508 -34.15 3.45 -10.88
C PRO A 508 -33.04 3.69 -9.85
N SER A 509 -31.81 3.26 -10.10
CA SER A 509 -30.67 3.48 -9.20
C SER A 509 -30.05 4.87 -9.34
N GLU A 510 -30.44 5.65 -10.34
CA GLU A 510 -30.01 7.03 -10.54
C GLU A 510 -31.19 7.99 -10.58
N GLY A 511 -30.88 9.26 -10.49
CA GLY A 511 -31.83 10.34 -10.57
C GLY A 511 -32.56 10.61 -9.25
N PRO A 512 -33.59 11.45 -9.29
CA PRO A 512 -34.20 12.02 -8.08
C PRO A 512 -35.01 11.00 -7.26
N ASN A 513 -35.26 9.82 -7.77
CA ASN A 513 -36.11 8.81 -7.13
C ASN A 513 -35.33 7.71 -6.40
N ALA A 514 -34.02 7.61 -6.62
CA ALA A 514 -33.19 6.58 -5.97
C ALA A 514 -32.68 7.11 -4.63
N GLU A 515 -33.15 6.53 -3.53
CA GLU A 515 -32.86 6.93 -2.17
C GLU A 515 -32.11 5.86 -1.39
N SER A 516 -31.25 6.30 -0.44
CA SER A 516 -30.45 5.43 0.41
C SER A 516 -30.83 5.55 1.88
N VAL A 517 -31.34 4.47 2.45
CA VAL A 517 -31.57 4.34 3.91
C VAL A 517 -30.23 4.32 4.66
N PHE A 518 -29.18 3.79 4.03
CA PHE A 518 -27.85 3.77 4.64
C PHE A 518 -27.30 5.18 4.83
N ILE A 519 -27.37 6.04 3.79
CA ILE A 519 -26.94 7.44 3.89
C ILE A 519 -27.80 8.20 4.91
N ALA A 520 -29.11 7.91 5.00
CA ALA A 520 -29.96 8.50 6.03
C ALA A 520 -29.51 8.16 7.45
N GLY A 521 -29.13 6.90 7.69
CA GLY A 521 -28.54 6.47 8.97
C GLY A 521 -27.21 7.16 9.28
N MET A 522 -26.35 7.31 8.27
CA MET A 522 -25.11 8.08 8.40
C MET A 522 -25.39 9.56 8.71
N PHE A 523 -26.35 10.17 8.02
CA PHE A 523 -26.70 11.56 8.21
C PHE A 523 -27.20 11.82 9.64
N VAL A 524 -28.05 10.96 10.18
CA VAL A 524 -28.51 11.06 11.57
C VAL A 524 -27.33 10.95 12.55
N LYS A 525 -26.44 10.00 12.33
CA LYS A 525 -25.29 9.79 13.21
C LYS A 525 -24.28 10.94 13.14
N TYR A 526 -23.80 11.23 11.95
CA TYR A 526 -22.72 12.21 11.75
C TYR A 526 -23.23 13.65 11.76
N GLY A 527 -24.53 13.87 11.48
CA GLY A 527 -25.19 15.14 11.69
C GLY A 527 -25.25 15.54 13.18
N LYS A 528 -25.50 14.57 14.07
CA LYS A 528 -25.41 14.80 15.52
C LYS A 528 -23.99 15.09 15.99
N GLU A 529 -23.01 14.44 15.39
CA GLU A 529 -21.60 14.73 15.70
C GLU A 529 -21.20 16.13 15.21
N PHE A 530 -21.71 16.54 14.05
CA PHE A 530 -21.51 17.89 13.51
C PHE A 530 -22.22 18.96 14.38
N GLU A 531 -23.44 18.70 14.81
CA GLU A 531 -24.16 19.54 15.77
C GLU A 531 -23.35 19.76 17.05
N GLU A 532 -22.89 18.67 17.67
CA GLU A 532 -22.07 18.74 18.88
C GLU A 532 -20.78 19.55 18.65
N LEU A 533 -20.11 19.33 17.51
CA LEU A 533 -18.93 20.09 17.13
C LEU A 533 -19.23 21.59 17.03
N CYS A 534 -20.32 21.97 16.35
CA CYS A 534 -20.75 23.35 16.23
C CYS A 534 -21.02 24.01 17.59
N ARG A 535 -21.72 23.32 18.52
CA ARG A 535 -21.97 23.83 19.88
C ARG A 535 -20.67 24.04 20.65
N ARG A 536 -19.72 23.09 20.56
CA ARG A 536 -18.45 23.20 21.29
C ARG A 536 -17.55 24.33 20.77
N THR A 537 -17.74 24.73 19.51
CA THR A 537 -16.96 25.81 18.87
C THR A 537 -17.70 27.13 18.79
N GLY A 538 -18.88 27.24 19.40
CA GLY A 538 -19.67 28.50 19.50
C GLY A 538 -20.45 28.85 18.23
N HIS A 539 -20.66 27.90 17.30
CA HIS A 539 -21.46 28.05 16.08
C HIS A 539 -22.93 27.65 16.35
N GLU A 540 -23.60 28.37 17.29
CA GLU A 540 -24.93 27.99 17.80
C GLU A 540 -26.02 27.96 16.72
N GLU A 541 -25.99 28.89 15.76
CA GLU A 541 -26.98 28.91 14.68
C GLU A 541 -26.85 27.67 13.79
N LEU A 542 -25.61 27.30 13.43
CA LEU A 542 -25.32 26.11 12.63
C LEU A 542 -25.66 24.82 13.38
N ALA A 543 -25.44 24.80 14.70
CA ALA A 543 -25.83 23.67 15.54
C ALA A 543 -27.35 23.47 15.53
N ALA A 544 -28.12 24.57 15.67
CA ALA A 544 -29.57 24.50 15.62
C ALA A 544 -30.12 24.08 14.24
N GLU A 545 -29.47 24.50 13.16
CA GLU A 545 -29.80 24.04 11.81
C GLU A 545 -29.54 22.54 11.65
N ALA A 546 -28.41 22.05 12.17
CA ALA A 546 -28.04 20.63 12.12
C ALA A 546 -29.02 19.77 12.95
N GLU A 547 -29.33 20.16 14.17
CA GLU A 547 -30.32 19.49 15.05
C GLU A 547 -31.66 19.36 14.33
N LYS A 548 -32.17 20.49 13.80
CA LYS A 548 -33.44 20.52 13.08
C LYS A 548 -33.46 19.59 11.87
N ALA A 549 -32.39 19.59 11.06
CA ALA A 549 -32.34 18.78 9.86
C ALA A 549 -32.30 17.28 10.19
N VAL A 550 -31.57 16.90 11.25
CA VAL A 550 -31.51 15.51 11.72
C VAL A 550 -32.87 15.05 12.25
N ASP A 551 -33.52 15.86 13.07
CA ASP A 551 -34.83 15.54 13.61
C ASP A 551 -35.89 15.45 12.50
N GLU A 552 -35.85 16.35 11.53
CA GLU A 552 -36.74 16.33 10.37
C GLU A 552 -36.54 15.09 9.52
N MET A 553 -35.29 14.63 9.30
CA MET A 553 -34.98 13.38 8.63
C MET A 553 -35.64 12.19 9.33
N MET A 554 -35.46 12.07 10.64
CA MET A 554 -36.07 10.98 11.42
C MET A 554 -37.60 11.02 11.39
N LEU A 555 -38.20 12.20 11.50
CA LEU A 555 -39.66 12.34 11.49
C LEU A 555 -40.30 12.02 10.16
N ARG A 556 -39.69 12.44 9.06
CA ARG A 556 -40.25 12.24 7.70
C ARG A 556 -40.05 10.82 7.19
N THR A 557 -39.01 10.13 7.66
CA THR A 557 -38.64 8.83 7.15
C THR A 557 -39.04 7.66 8.06
N SER A 558 -39.62 7.95 9.25
CA SER A 558 -40.21 6.94 10.14
C SER A 558 -41.63 6.62 9.71
N THR A 559 -41.87 5.39 9.29
CA THR A 559 -43.19 4.89 8.90
C THR A 559 -43.67 3.76 9.78
N THR A 560 -44.92 3.36 9.67
CA THR A 560 -45.48 2.18 10.36
C THR A 560 -44.82 0.89 9.90
N GLU A 561 -44.40 0.82 8.63
CA GLU A 561 -43.77 -0.33 7.98
C GLU A 561 -42.25 -0.35 8.20
N ALA A 562 -41.63 0.81 8.35
CA ALA A 562 -40.17 0.97 8.55
C ALA A 562 -39.91 2.07 9.59
N PRO A 563 -40.19 1.83 10.87
CA PRO A 563 -39.98 2.82 11.92
C PRO A 563 -38.49 2.94 12.28
N TRP A 564 -38.09 4.16 12.63
CA TRP A 564 -36.80 4.34 13.30
C TRP A 564 -36.86 3.78 14.73
N HIS A 565 -35.90 2.97 15.09
CA HIS A 565 -35.74 2.45 16.42
C HIS A 565 -34.61 3.18 17.14
N ILE A 566 -34.95 3.93 18.18
CA ILE A 566 -33.96 4.61 19.03
C ILE A 566 -33.47 3.62 20.06
N ILE A 567 -32.18 3.36 20.06
CA ILE A 567 -31.54 2.39 20.98
C ILE A 567 -30.56 3.13 21.88
N GLU A 568 -30.76 3.03 23.18
CA GLU A 568 -29.83 3.58 24.16
C GLU A 568 -28.49 2.84 24.08
N ALA A 569 -27.40 3.58 23.80
CA ALA A 569 -26.09 3.00 23.57
C ALA A 569 -25.07 3.26 24.67
N ASN A 570 -25.51 3.67 25.87
CA ASN A 570 -24.64 3.85 27.04
C ASN A 570 -23.87 2.58 27.42
N SER A 571 -24.45 1.42 27.13
CA SER A 571 -23.81 0.12 27.21
C SER A 571 -23.72 -0.50 25.82
N LYS A 572 -22.51 -0.66 25.28
CA LYS A 572 -22.30 -1.30 23.96
C LYS A 572 -22.87 -2.72 23.90
N LEU A 573 -22.79 -3.48 24.98
CA LEU A 573 -23.33 -4.83 25.04
C LEU A 573 -24.86 -4.81 24.98
N TYR A 574 -25.51 -3.96 25.77
CA TYR A 574 -26.95 -3.77 25.73
C TYR A 574 -27.43 -3.36 24.34
N ALA A 575 -26.81 -2.34 23.76
CA ALA A 575 -27.18 -1.85 22.43
C ALA A 575 -27.11 -2.94 21.36
N ARG A 576 -26.04 -3.77 21.36
CA ARG A 576 -25.87 -4.88 20.41
C ARG A 576 -26.96 -5.94 20.57
N ILE A 577 -27.29 -6.31 21.81
CA ILE A 577 -28.36 -7.27 22.07
C ILE A 577 -29.71 -6.67 21.63
N LYS A 578 -29.96 -5.42 21.98
CA LYS A 578 -31.21 -4.73 21.66
C LYS A 578 -31.45 -4.59 20.15
N VAL A 579 -30.39 -4.32 19.38
CA VAL A 579 -30.45 -4.34 17.90
C VAL A 579 -30.89 -5.71 17.39
N LEU A 580 -30.27 -6.78 17.90
CA LEU A 580 -30.60 -8.15 17.49
C LEU A 580 -32.05 -8.52 17.86
N GLU A 581 -32.50 -8.17 19.07
CA GLU A 581 -33.88 -8.38 19.49
C GLU A 581 -34.88 -7.70 18.55
N ILE A 582 -34.67 -6.41 18.24
CA ILE A 582 -35.54 -5.65 17.35
C ILE A 582 -35.57 -6.26 15.95
N VAL A 583 -34.41 -6.68 15.41
CA VAL A 583 -34.35 -7.33 14.11
C VAL A 583 -35.11 -8.66 14.11
N VAL A 584 -34.93 -9.48 15.14
CA VAL A 584 -35.64 -10.75 15.28
C VAL A 584 -37.16 -10.52 15.37
N GLU A 585 -37.63 -9.61 16.25
CA GLU A 585 -39.02 -9.27 16.39
C GLU A 585 -39.64 -8.76 15.04
N ALA A 586 -38.89 -7.91 14.31
CA ALA A 586 -39.35 -7.41 13.01
C ALA A 586 -39.46 -8.55 11.95
N LEU A 587 -38.52 -9.49 11.95
CA LEU A 587 -38.55 -10.65 11.06
C LEU A 587 -39.69 -11.62 11.41
N GLU A 588 -39.89 -11.93 12.70
CA GLU A 588 -40.98 -12.77 13.16
C GLU A 588 -42.34 -12.18 12.77
N LYS A 589 -42.55 -10.87 13.05
CA LYS A 589 -43.77 -10.17 12.65
C LYS A 589 -44.03 -10.14 11.12
N ARG A 590 -42.98 -10.26 10.33
CA ARG A 590 -43.10 -10.28 8.85
C ARG A 590 -43.40 -11.67 8.31
N LEU A 591 -43.02 -12.70 9.05
CA LEU A 591 -43.24 -14.10 8.68
C LEU A 591 -44.62 -14.61 9.13
N GLU A 592 -45.26 -13.97 10.12
CA GLU A 592 -46.66 -14.16 10.49
C GLU A 592 -47.61 -13.48 9.45
#